data_557e9ad3d52d1a08d78725849406cda2
#
_entry.id   557e9ad3d52d1a08d78725849406cda2
#
_cell.length_a   1.000
_cell.length_b   1.000
_cell.length_c   1.000
_cell.angle_alpha   90.00
_cell.angle_beta   90.00
_cell.angle_gamma   90.00
#
_symmetry.space_group_name_H-M   'P 1'
#
loop_
_entity.id
_entity.type
_entity.pdbx_description
1 polymer ?
#
loop_
_entity_poly.entity_id
_entity_poly.type
_entity_poly.pdbx_seq_one_letter_code
_entity_poly.pdbx_strand_id
1 'polypeptide(L)'
;MLVVLLLVSGSACGTDFLRVETVNPPPTTTTSTSTTTTTRPKPTTTTTRAATSTTVTTKPKPKAAQPPPVPTTGPGFGPESAVPPSVPAPPTMAASPLTGLPMDIVRSKRPVLVVKIDNAPKARPQIGLNQADVVFEEGVEGGITRFAALFHSEESKPVGPVRSARSTDIKIVSALHHPLFAYSGANALFKQYVADAPLVDVGVDKYPDRYHRDNGRSSPYNLFSETEQLLDLAPDGSVPPPPLFAFRSPGTAPSGPGAHAATHARVWWQASKLTEAIWDWDVTAKGWRRTQNGETHVDAAGRQVTPANVVVQFVSYHDTGLVDSSGTSVPEADVVGEGDAWVLTGGMLIPCHWSKPSNTEVTRYTDATGAEVRLGRGKTWVELVPPNQGEAS
;
A
#
# COMPACT_ATOMS: atom_id res chain seq x y z
N MET A 1 46.21 -6.70 5.24
CA MET A 1 45.67 -6.51 6.60
C MET A 1 46.46 -7.44 7.52
N LEU A 2 47.43 -6.88 8.22
CA LEU A 2 48.34 -7.64 9.10
C LEU A 2 47.90 -7.35 10.53
N VAL A 3 47.46 -8.39 11.24
CA VAL A 3 47.11 -8.32 12.68
C VAL A 3 48.34 -8.72 13.46
N VAL A 4 48.89 -7.79 14.23
CA VAL A 4 49.98 -8.09 15.20
C VAL A 4 49.35 -8.19 16.58
N LEU A 5 49.43 -9.37 17.18
CA LEU A 5 48.97 -9.65 18.51
C LEU A 5 50.16 -9.48 19.47
N LEU A 6 50.09 -8.50 20.38
CA LEU A 6 51.04 -8.35 21.49
C LEU A 6 50.38 -8.86 22.78
N LEU A 7 50.92 -9.95 23.32
CA LEU A 7 50.57 -10.47 24.65
C LEU A 7 51.47 -9.81 25.71
N VAL A 8 50.85 -9.13 26.66
CA VAL A 8 51.51 -8.70 27.89
C VAL A 8 50.86 -9.44 29.06
N SER A 9 51.62 -10.27 29.74
CA SER A 9 51.23 -10.99 30.96
C SER A 9 51.52 -10.12 32.20
N GLY A 10 50.47 -9.83 32.97
CA GLY A 10 50.59 -9.21 34.29
C GLY A 10 49.42 -9.62 35.17
N SER A 11 49.73 -10.32 36.27
CA SER A 11 48.79 -10.91 37.22
C SER A 11 48.32 -9.86 38.22
N ALA A 12 47.01 -9.63 38.37
CA ALA A 12 46.28 -9.37 39.62
C ALA A 12 44.82 -8.96 39.34
N CYS A 13 43.92 -9.46 40.14
CA CYS A 13 42.46 -9.26 40.22
C CYS A 13 41.91 -7.89 39.77
N GLY A 14 41.04 -7.87 38.76
CA GLY A 14 40.25 -6.71 38.39
C GLY A 14 39.66 -6.90 37.00
N THR A 15 38.38 -6.67 36.84
CA THR A 15 37.62 -6.77 35.58
C THR A 15 38.15 -5.77 34.55
N ASP A 16 38.89 -6.25 33.54
CA ASP A 16 39.40 -5.41 32.46
C ASP A 16 38.40 -5.39 31.30
N PHE A 17 37.90 -4.20 31.01
CA PHE A 17 37.21 -3.88 29.74
C PHE A 17 38.24 -3.60 28.66
N LEU A 18 38.25 -4.38 27.61
CA LEU A 18 39.07 -4.13 26.41
C LEU A 18 38.53 -2.89 25.62
N ARG A 19 39.37 -1.86 25.61
CA ARG A 19 39.13 -0.68 24.77
C ARG A 19 39.82 -0.89 23.41
N VAL A 20 39.06 -0.91 22.34
CA VAL A 20 39.60 -0.95 20.98
C VAL A 20 39.73 0.48 20.47
N GLU A 21 40.93 0.96 20.25
CA GLU A 21 41.18 2.23 19.54
C GLU A 21 41.33 1.97 18.05
N THR A 22 40.48 2.62 17.24
CA THR A 22 40.59 2.60 15.78
C THR A 22 41.44 3.78 15.31
N VAL A 23 42.56 3.47 14.63
CA VAL A 23 43.41 4.48 13.96
C VAL A 23 42.89 4.70 12.56
N ASN A 24 42.49 5.93 12.24
CA ASN A 24 42.07 6.36 10.90
C ASN A 24 43.27 6.62 10.02
N PRO A 25 43.27 6.18 8.74
CA PRO A 25 44.32 6.59 7.78
C PRO A 25 44.14 8.06 7.32
N PRO A 26 45.23 8.74 6.91
CA PRO A 26 45.17 10.13 6.47
C PRO A 26 44.40 10.31 5.14
N PRO A 27 43.80 11.48 4.90
CA PRO A 27 43.00 11.74 3.70
C PRO A 27 43.86 11.83 2.43
N THR A 28 43.43 11.10 1.39
CA THR A 28 44.04 11.17 0.05
C THR A 28 43.44 12.36 -0.71
N THR A 29 44.28 13.32 -1.09
CA THR A 29 43.87 14.46 -1.90
C THR A 29 43.77 14.07 -3.36
N THR A 30 42.56 14.10 -3.91
CA THR A 30 42.30 13.86 -5.35
C THR A 30 42.09 15.22 -6.04
N THR A 31 42.99 15.59 -6.93
CA THR A 31 42.89 16.79 -7.77
C THR A 31 41.95 16.49 -8.94
N SER A 32 40.80 17.17 -9.00
CA SER A 32 39.86 17.07 -10.13
C SER A 32 40.19 18.13 -11.18
N THR A 33 40.51 17.68 -12.38
CA THR A 33 40.69 18.55 -13.57
C THR A 33 39.33 18.65 -14.27
N SER A 34 38.74 19.84 -14.29
CA SER A 34 37.50 20.14 -15.00
C SER A 34 37.76 20.42 -16.48
N THR A 35 37.23 19.63 -17.38
CA THR A 35 37.19 19.88 -18.82
C THR A 35 35.82 20.43 -19.20
N THR A 36 35.78 21.71 -19.61
CA THR A 36 34.59 22.40 -20.10
C THR A 36 34.38 22.08 -21.58
N THR A 37 33.33 21.39 -21.93
CA THR A 37 32.91 21.16 -23.32
C THR A 37 31.76 22.09 -23.67
N THR A 38 32.01 23.04 -24.57
CA THR A 38 31.03 23.98 -25.12
C THR A 38 30.26 23.30 -26.25
N THR A 39 28.94 23.09 -26.11
CA THR A 39 28.08 22.63 -27.20
C THR A 39 27.27 23.78 -27.79
N ARG A 40 27.36 23.90 -29.10
CA ARG A 40 26.71 24.88 -30.01
C ARG A 40 25.23 24.51 -30.21
N PRO A 41 24.26 25.44 -30.25
CA PRO A 41 22.87 25.15 -30.48
C PRO A 41 22.54 24.84 -31.96
N LYS A 42 21.65 23.89 -32.20
CA LYS A 42 21.11 23.48 -33.50
C LYS A 42 19.85 24.29 -33.83
N PRO A 43 19.64 24.73 -35.08
CA PRO A 43 18.48 25.55 -35.44
C PRO A 43 17.19 24.77 -35.51
N THR A 44 16.12 25.42 -35.04
CA THR A 44 14.72 24.93 -35.05
C THR A 44 14.11 25.15 -36.42
N THR A 45 13.58 24.10 -37.03
CA THR A 45 12.79 24.20 -38.26
C THR A 45 11.30 24.11 -37.89
N THR A 46 10.57 25.20 -38.11
CA THR A 46 9.11 25.28 -37.95
C THR A 46 8.45 24.76 -39.20
N THR A 47 7.68 23.68 -39.12
CA THR A 47 6.82 23.21 -40.22
C THR A 47 5.37 23.46 -39.83
N THR A 48 4.76 24.41 -40.52
CA THR A 48 3.33 24.72 -40.45
C THR A 48 2.55 23.67 -41.27
N ARG A 49 1.63 22.94 -40.64
CA ARG A 49 0.71 22.03 -41.34
C ARG A 49 -0.69 22.62 -41.34
N ALA A 50 -1.24 22.79 -42.55
CA ALA A 50 -2.58 23.26 -42.79
C ALA A 50 -3.67 22.31 -42.26
N ALA A 51 -4.73 22.89 -41.72
CA ALA A 51 -5.92 22.18 -41.27
C ALA A 51 -6.83 21.83 -42.50
N THR A 52 -7.19 20.56 -42.62
CA THR A 52 -8.19 20.10 -43.59
C THR A 52 -9.51 19.91 -42.84
N SER A 53 -10.51 20.68 -43.21
CA SER A 53 -11.90 20.58 -42.72
C SER A 53 -12.57 19.38 -43.38
N THR A 54 -13.10 18.44 -42.59
CA THR A 54 -13.93 17.33 -43.08
C THR A 54 -15.37 17.58 -42.69
N THR A 55 -16.21 17.83 -43.69
CA THR A 55 -17.66 18.00 -43.55
C THR A 55 -18.33 16.64 -43.32
N VAL A 56 -19.03 16.50 -42.19
CA VAL A 56 -19.83 15.31 -41.88
C VAL A 56 -21.22 15.44 -42.48
N THR A 57 -21.55 14.58 -43.42
CA THR A 57 -22.88 14.46 -44.03
C THR A 57 -23.72 13.51 -43.15
N THR A 58 -24.81 14.02 -42.58
CA THR A 58 -25.76 13.22 -41.79
C THR A 58 -26.76 12.53 -42.70
N LYS A 59 -26.88 11.20 -42.56
CA LYS A 59 -27.87 10.34 -43.25
C LYS A 59 -29.19 10.33 -42.47
N PRO A 60 -30.36 10.43 -43.11
CA PRO A 60 -31.65 10.46 -42.45
C PRO A 60 -32.06 9.10 -41.86
N LYS A 61 -32.74 9.17 -40.71
CA LYS A 61 -33.28 8.07 -39.91
C LYS A 61 -34.47 7.40 -40.64
N PRO A 62 -34.59 6.07 -40.70
CA PRO A 62 -35.77 5.39 -41.24
C PRO A 62 -36.98 5.53 -40.31
N LYS A 63 -38.15 5.73 -40.94
CA LYS A 63 -39.47 5.84 -40.31
C LYS A 63 -39.95 4.47 -39.82
N ALA A 64 -40.42 4.41 -38.59
CA ALA A 64 -40.95 3.19 -37.95
C ALA A 64 -42.24 2.73 -38.70
N ALA A 65 -42.34 1.43 -39.00
CA ALA A 65 -43.53 0.79 -39.54
C ALA A 65 -44.50 0.41 -38.40
N GLN A 66 -45.81 0.62 -38.65
CA GLN A 66 -46.89 0.21 -37.74
C GLN A 66 -47.07 -1.32 -37.78
N PRO A 67 -47.42 -1.97 -36.63
CA PRO A 67 -47.75 -3.38 -36.62
C PRO A 67 -49.19 -3.65 -37.16
N PRO A 68 -49.42 -4.83 -37.75
CA PRO A 68 -50.72 -5.22 -38.23
C PRO A 68 -51.69 -5.60 -37.10
N PRO A 69 -53.06 -5.61 -37.35
CA PRO A 69 -54.04 -5.85 -36.32
C PRO A 69 -54.12 -7.33 -35.91
N VAL A 70 -54.37 -7.54 -34.59
CA VAL A 70 -54.48 -8.83 -33.95
C VAL A 70 -55.88 -9.42 -34.22
N PRO A 71 -56.06 -10.71 -34.60
CA PRO A 71 -57.35 -11.38 -34.62
C PRO A 71 -57.81 -11.77 -33.24
N THR A 72 -59.03 -11.39 -32.87
CA THR A 72 -59.68 -11.80 -31.64
C THR A 72 -60.30 -13.19 -31.86
N THR A 73 -59.84 -14.23 -31.14
CA THR A 73 -60.57 -15.50 -31.00
C THR A 73 -60.64 -15.85 -29.53
N GLY A 74 -61.81 -16.29 -29.14
CA GLY A 74 -62.36 -16.43 -27.77
C GLY A 74 -61.73 -17.48 -26.85
N PRO A 75 -62.37 -17.73 -25.68
CA PRO A 75 -61.71 -18.32 -24.51
C PRO A 75 -61.53 -19.83 -24.61
N GLY A 76 -60.29 -20.30 -24.64
CA GLY A 76 -59.93 -21.67 -24.42
C GLY A 76 -59.27 -21.80 -23.04
N PHE A 77 -59.95 -22.42 -22.08
CA PHE A 77 -59.30 -22.83 -20.81
C PHE A 77 -58.40 -24.03 -21.11
N GLY A 78 -57.07 -23.73 -21.27
CA GLY A 78 -56.02 -24.75 -21.19
C GLY A 78 -55.54 -24.89 -19.76
N PRO A 79 -54.98 -26.08 -19.32
CA PRO A 79 -54.49 -26.26 -17.98
C PRO A 79 -53.31 -25.28 -17.70
N GLU A 80 -53.47 -24.52 -16.62
CA GLU A 80 -52.47 -23.62 -16.10
C GLU A 80 -51.19 -24.40 -15.85
N SER A 81 -50.17 -24.27 -16.70
CA SER A 81 -48.82 -24.81 -16.45
C SER A 81 -48.27 -24.10 -15.24
N ALA A 82 -48.22 -24.82 -14.12
CA ALA A 82 -47.55 -24.37 -12.92
C ALA A 82 -46.09 -24.02 -13.29
N VAL A 83 -45.77 -22.72 -13.30
CA VAL A 83 -44.38 -22.22 -13.45
C VAL A 83 -43.61 -22.79 -12.25
N PRO A 84 -42.57 -23.60 -12.48
CA PRO A 84 -41.78 -24.11 -11.36
C PRO A 84 -41.20 -22.89 -10.59
N PRO A 85 -41.16 -22.99 -9.22
CA PRO A 85 -40.61 -21.88 -8.44
C PRO A 85 -39.20 -21.54 -8.95
N SER A 86 -39.02 -20.28 -9.35
CA SER A 86 -37.72 -19.81 -9.80
C SER A 86 -36.71 -19.92 -8.66
N VAL A 87 -35.74 -20.82 -8.80
CA VAL A 87 -34.62 -20.88 -7.85
C VAL A 87 -33.91 -19.51 -7.90
N PRO A 88 -33.75 -18.80 -6.77
CA PRO A 88 -33.07 -17.53 -6.75
C PRO A 88 -31.67 -17.68 -7.39
N ALA A 89 -31.31 -16.76 -8.28
CA ALA A 89 -29.96 -16.75 -8.84
C ALA A 89 -28.94 -16.66 -7.69
N PRO A 90 -27.83 -17.41 -7.74
CA PRO A 90 -26.81 -17.33 -6.71
C PRO A 90 -26.33 -15.87 -6.56
N PRO A 91 -25.96 -15.45 -5.35
CA PRO A 91 -25.48 -14.08 -5.12
C PRO A 91 -24.26 -13.81 -5.99
N THR A 92 -24.23 -12.66 -6.66
CA THR A 92 -23.10 -12.23 -7.50
C THR A 92 -22.09 -11.39 -6.70
N MET A 93 -22.43 -10.99 -5.48
CA MET A 93 -21.63 -10.11 -4.62
C MET A 93 -21.39 -10.75 -3.25
N ALA A 94 -20.21 -10.50 -2.70
CA ALA A 94 -19.80 -10.85 -1.32
C ALA A 94 -19.30 -9.59 -0.61
N ALA A 95 -19.22 -9.63 0.72
CA ALA A 95 -18.53 -8.56 1.46
C ALA A 95 -17.00 -8.75 1.35
N SER A 96 -16.30 -7.68 1.00
CA SER A 96 -14.82 -7.69 1.01
C SER A 96 -14.30 -7.85 2.44
N PRO A 97 -13.39 -8.79 2.70
CA PRO A 97 -12.76 -8.95 4.02
C PRO A 97 -11.90 -7.75 4.42
N LEU A 98 -11.41 -6.97 3.44
CA LEU A 98 -10.51 -5.84 3.69
C LEU A 98 -11.21 -4.49 3.78
N THR A 99 -12.39 -4.34 3.16
CA THR A 99 -13.09 -3.04 3.10
C THR A 99 -14.53 -3.08 3.64
N GLY A 100 -15.10 -4.27 3.84
CA GLY A 100 -16.52 -4.45 4.18
C GLY A 100 -17.49 -4.02 3.08
N LEU A 101 -17.00 -3.52 1.93
CA LEU A 101 -17.81 -3.14 0.76
C LEU A 101 -18.22 -4.37 -0.05
N PRO A 102 -19.34 -4.30 -0.81
CA PRO A 102 -19.66 -5.34 -1.77
C PRO A 102 -18.56 -5.48 -2.83
N MET A 103 -18.18 -6.73 -3.12
CA MET A 103 -17.25 -7.07 -4.20
C MET A 103 -17.75 -8.26 -4.99
N ASP A 104 -17.26 -8.47 -6.20
CA ASP A 104 -17.57 -9.61 -7.03
C ASP A 104 -17.27 -10.94 -6.30
N ILE A 105 -18.21 -11.92 -6.38
CA ILE A 105 -18.12 -13.20 -5.64
C ILE A 105 -16.93 -14.05 -6.11
N VAL A 106 -16.51 -13.95 -7.38
CA VAL A 106 -15.37 -14.71 -7.89
C VAL A 106 -14.08 -14.10 -7.35
N ARG A 107 -13.96 -12.77 -7.41
CA ARG A 107 -12.82 -12.04 -6.84
C ARG A 107 -12.69 -12.25 -5.33
N SER A 108 -13.81 -12.39 -4.62
CA SER A 108 -13.79 -12.58 -3.16
C SER A 108 -13.10 -13.87 -2.70
N LYS A 109 -12.91 -14.83 -3.60
CA LYS A 109 -12.27 -16.12 -3.33
C LYS A 109 -10.78 -16.15 -3.63
N ARG A 110 -10.24 -15.13 -4.33
CA ARG A 110 -8.82 -15.06 -4.69
C ARG A 110 -7.95 -14.65 -3.50
N PRO A 111 -6.65 -14.94 -3.50
CA PRO A 111 -5.73 -14.41 -2.51
C PRO A 111 -5.58 -12.90 -2.66
N VAL A 112 -5.07 -12.24 -1.64
CA VAL A 112 -4.67 -10.85 -1.73
C VAL A 112 -3.27 -10.72 -2.37
N LEU A 113 -3.10 -9.72 -3.21
CA LEU A 113 -1.78 -9.29 -3.71
C LEU A 113 -1.29 -8.12 -2.85
N VAL A 114 -0.07 -8.21 -2.36
CA VAL A 114 0.63 -7.13 -1.69
C VAL A 114 1.74 -6.61 -2.60
N VAL A 115 1.73 -5.31 -2.89
CA VAL A 115 2.77 -4.66 -3.71
C VAL A 115 3.55 -3.68 -2.85
N LYS A 116 4.88 -3.85 -2.79
CA LYS A 116 5.76 -2.89 -2.13
C LYS A 116 5.98 -1.68 -3.03
N ILE A 117 5.52 -0.51 -2.62
CA ILE A 117 5.56 0.74 -3.40
C ILE A 117 6.49 1.75 -2.73
N ASP A 118 7.30 2.43 -3.53
CA ASP A 118 8.23 3.47 -3.07
C ASP A 118 7.49 4.77 -2.70
N ASN A 119 7.99 5.47 -1.68
CA ASN A 119 7.48 6.79 -1.28
C ASN A 119 8.56 7.89 -1.26
N ALA A 120 9.71 7.64 -1.84
CA ALA A 120 10.70 8.70 -2.05
C ALA A 120 10.12 9.85 -2.90
N PRO A 121 10.57 11.11 -2.74
CA PRO A 121 10.05 12.24 -3.52
C PRO A 121 10.05 12.00 -5.04
N LYS A 122 11.09 11.34 -5.57
CA LYS A 122 11.20 11.02 -7.01
C LYS A 122 10.29 9.85 -7.46
N ALA A 123 9.68 9.10 -6.53
CA ALA A 123 8.73 8.04 -6.83
C ALA A 123 7.31 8.59 -7.08
N ARG A 124 7.05 9.83 -6.68
CA ARG A 124 5.72 10.44 -6.82
C ARG A 124 5.53 11.07 -8.19
N PRO A 125 4.27 11.10 -8.71
CA PRO A 125 3.09 10.45 -8.16
C PRO A 125 3.15 8.93 -8.35
N GLN A 126 2.70 8.17 -7.33
CA GLN A 126 2.55 6.73 -7.42
C GLN A 126 1.29 6.35 -8.21
N ILE A 127 1.20 5.09 -8.63
CA ILE A 127 0.03 4.53 -9.29
C ILE A 127 -0.47 3.33 -8.50
N GLY A 128 -1.78 3.26 -8.26
CA GLY A 128 -2.43 2.14 -7.60
C GLY A 128 -2.84 2.38 -6.15
N LEU A 129 -2.36 3.44 -5.47
CA LEU A 129 -2.69 3.69 -4.06
C LEU A 129 -4.19 3.89 -3.83
N ASN A 130 -4.88 4.56 -4.76
CA ASN A 130 -6.33 4.75 -4.69
C ASN A 130 -7.15 3.49 -5.03
N GLN A 131 -6.54 2.45 -5.65
CA GLN A 131 -7.15 1.16 -5.93
C GLN A 131 -6.93 0.16 -4.80
N ALA A 132 -5.85 0.30 -4.02
CA ALA A 132 -5.55 -0.57 -2.90
C ALA A 132 -6.68 -0.58 -1.86
N ASP A 133 -7.03 -1.74 -1.33
CA ASP A 133 -8.02 -1.92 -0.27
C ASP A 133 -7.48 -1.46 1.08
N VAL A 134 -6.21 -1.79 1.35
CA VAL A 134 -5.47 -1.39 2.55
C VAL A 134 -4.07 -0.98 2.13
N VAL A 135 -3.54 0.08 2.74
CA VAL A 135 -2.14 0.50 2.59
C VAL A 135 -1.51 0.58 3.96
N PHE A 136 -0.43 -0.16 4.20
CA PHE A 136 0.43 0.04 5.35
C PHE A 136 1.58 0.96 4.96
N GLU A 137 1.84 1.98 5.76
CA GLU A 137 2.99 2.87 5.63
C GLU A 137 3.98 2.63 6.76
N GLU A 138 5.22 2.33 6.43
CA GLU A 138 6.28 2.06 7.38
C GLU A 138 7.49 2.95 7.15
N GLY A 139 8.19 3.33 8.22
CA GLY A 139 9.49 3.98 8.16
C GLY A 139 10.55 3.02 7.64
N VAL A 140 11.40 3.51 6.74
CA VAL A 140 12.53 2.76 6.20
C VAL A 140 13.83 3.59 6.32
N GLU A 141 14.92 3.09 5.79
CA GLU A 141 16.20 3.77 5.79
C GLU A 141 16.13 5.20 5.21
N GLY A 142 16.99 6.10 5.68
CA GLY A 142 17.09 7.47 5.20
C GLY A 142 15.97 8.40 5.64
N GLY A 143 15.14 8.00 6.62
CA GLY A 143 14.04 8.81 7.16
C GLY A 143 12.86 9.00 6.24
N ILE A 144 12.74 8.15 5.23
CA ILE A 144 11.58 8.08 4.34
C ILE A 144 10.67 6.92 4.73
N THR A 145 9.52 6.81 4.08
CA THR A 145 8.59 5.71 4.26
C THR A 145 8.45 4.89 2.97
N ARG A 146 7.83 3.71 3.06
CA ARG A 146 7.36 2.89 1.93
C ARG A 146 5.99 2.34 2.24
N PHE A 147 5.30 1.91 1.19
CA PHE A 147 3.96 1.36 1.28
C PHE A 147 3.95 -0.14 0.99
N ALA A 148 3.23 -0.91 1.82
CA ALA A 148 2.74 -2.24 1.46
C ALA A 148 1.26 -2.08 1.11
N ALA A 149 0.96 -2.08 -0.20
CA ALA A 149 -0.39 -1.85 -0.73
C ALA A 149 -1.07 -3.17 -1.07
N LEU A 150 -2.25 -3.42 -0.48
CA LEU A 150 -3.02 -4.65 -0.58
C LEU A 150 -4.12 -4.50 -1.62
N PHE A 151 -4.15 -5.40 -2.60
CA PHE A 151 -5.14 -5.43 -3.68
C PHE A 151 -5.93 -6.73 -3.64
N HIS A 152 -7.24 -6.63 -3.42
CA HIS A 152 -8.15 -7.76 -3.40
C HIS A 152 -9.45 -7.47 -4.14
N SER A 153 -10.07 -6.29 -3.93
CA SER A 153 -11.35 -5.94 -4.54
C SER A 153 -11.23 -5.21 -5.88
N GLU A 154 -10.22 -4.38 -6.03
CA GLU A 154 -9.95 -3.61 -7.24
C GLU A 154 -8.57 -3.94 -7.83
N GLU A 155 -8.35 -3.58 -9.10
CA GLU A 155 -7.10 -3.76 -9.83
C GLU A 155 -6.52 -2.41 -10.22
N SER A 156 -5.19 -2.41 -10.45
CA SER A 156 -4.44 -1.25 -10.95
C SER A 156 -3.60 -1.63 -12.15
N LYS A 157 -3.66 -0.80 -13.19
CA LYS A 157 -2.92 -0.95 -14.44
C LYS A 157 -2.38 0.41 -14.88
N PRO A 158 -1.06 0.68 -14.67
CA PRO A 158 -0.09 -0.12 -13.91
C PRO A 158 -0.21 0.05 -12.39
N VAL A 159 0.74 -0.53 -11.62
CA VAL A 159 0.95 -0.34 -10.18
C VAL A 159 2.42 -0.10 -9.87
N GLY A 160 2.72 0.86 -9.01
CA GLY A 160 4.09 1.17 -8.60
C GLY A 160 4.38 2.67 -8.35
N PRO A 161 5.67 3.07 -8.28
CA PRO A 161 6.87 2.28 -8.57
C PRO A 161 7.11 1.18 -7.52
N VAL A 162 7.36 -0.04 -8.00
CA VAL A 162 7.64 -1.20 -7.15
C VAL A 162 9.02 -1.07 -6.51
N ARG A 163 9.14 -1.38 -5.22
CA ARG A 163 10.36 -1.17 -4.44
C ARG A 163 10.75 -2.39 -3.61
N SER A 164 11.94 -2.31 -2.98
CA SER A 164 12.51 -3.41 -2.21
C SER A 164 11.73 -3.71 -0.94
N ALA A 165 11.60 -5.00 -0.63
CA ALA A 165 11.03 -5.50 0.60
C ALA A 165 11.88 -5.12 1.83
N ARG A 166 11.24 -5.08 3.00
CA ARG A 166 11.85 -4.93 4.32
C ARG A 166 11.34 -6.02 5.25
N SER A 167 12.02 -6.23 6.36
CA SER A 167 11.64 -7.25 7.34
C SER A 167 10.26 -6.99 7.97
N THR A 168 9.88 -5.73 8.16
CA THR A 168 8.53 -5.34 8.59
C THR A 168 7.45 -5.90 7.66
N ASP A 169 7.69 -5.91 6.32
CA ASP A 169 6.71 -6.45 5.36
C ASP A 169 6.36 -7.90 5.69
N ILE A 170 7.36 -8.73 6.06
CA ILE A 170 7.16 -10.14 6.38
C ILE A 170 6.19 -10.30 7.55
N LYS A 171 6.32 -9.44 8.56
CA LYS A 171 5.43 -9.46 9.74
C LYS A 171 4.00 -9.01 9.41
N ILE A 172 3.83 -8.14 8.41
CA ILE A 172 2.52 -7.72 7.91
C ILE A 172 1.89 -8.81 7.06
N VAL A 173 2.62 -9.31 6.05
CA VAL A 173 2.05 -10.20 5.03
C VAL A 173 1.79 -11.61 5.54
N SER A 174 2.55 -12.11 6.53
CA SER A 174 2.39 -13.47 7.07
C SER A 174 1.01 -13.75 7.68
N ALA A 175 0.26 -12.71 8.04
CA ALA A 175 -1.10 -12.84 8.57
C ALA A 175 -2.19 -12.94 7.49
N LEU A 176 -1.85 -12.90 6.19
CA LEU A 176 -2.80 -12.73 5.09
C LEU A 176 -3.14 -14.03 4.36
N HIS A 177 -2.95 -15.21 4.96
CA HIS A 177 -3.26 -16.52 4.38
C HIS A 177 -2.54 -16.79 3.04
N HIS A 178 -1.19 -16.78 3.05
CA HIS A 178 -0.36 -16.98 1.86
C HIS A 178 -0.63 -15.97 0.73
N PRO A 179 -0.51 -14.66 0.99
CA PRO A 179 -0.69 -13.62 -0.02
C PRO A 179 0.36 -13.72 -1.12
N LEU A 180 0.08 -13.18 -2.30
CA LEU A 180 1.12 -12.90 -3.28
C LEU A 180 1.89 -11.65 -2.83
N PHE A 181 3.23 -11.69 -2.89
CA PHE A 181 4.06 -10.56 -2.49
C PHE A 181 4.97 -10.10 -3.65
N ALA A 182 4.70 -8.89 -4.15
CA ALA A 182 5.39 -8.24 -5.26
C ALA A 182 6.35 -7.16 -4.75
N TYR A 183 7.63 -7.28 -5.10
CA TYR A 183 8.68 -6.35 -4.68
C TYR A 183 9.84 -6.33 -5.70
N SER A 184 10.72 -5.32 -5.64
CA SER A 184 11.78 -5.12 -6.63
C SER A 184 13.16 -5.60 -6.19
N GLY A 185 13.24 -6.41 -5.16
CA GLY A 185 14.47 -6.94 -4.59
C GLY A 185 14.52 -6.75 -3.07
N ALA A 186 15.58 -7.28 -2.48
CA ALA A 186 15.88 -7.18 -1.06
C ALA A 186 17.37 -7.51 -0.85
N ASN A 187 17.95 -7.23 0.33
CA ASN A 187 19.24 -7.80 0.67
C ASN A 187 19.13 -9.34 0.84
N ALA A 188 20.26 -10.04 0.88
CA ALA A 188 20.28 -11.51 0.88
C ALA A 188 19.49 -12.10 2.07
N LEU A 189 19.59 -11.48 3.27
CA LEU A 189 18.87 -11.95 4.45
C LEU A 189 17.36 -11.73 4.32
N PHE A 190 16.92 -10.58 3.80
CA PHE A 190 15.49 -10.34 3.61
C PHE A 190 14.91 -11.24 2.51
N LYS A 191 15.69 -11.62 1.47
CA LYS A 191 15.28 -12.66 0.51
C LYS A 191 15.06 -14.01 1.19
N GLN A 192 15.90 -14.36 2.19
CA GLN A 192 15.69 -15.56 2.98
C GLN A 192 14.40 -15.47 3.81
N TYR A 193 14.14 -14.33 4.45
CA TYR A 193 12.89 -14.12 5.19
C TYR A 193 11.65 -14.24 4.30
N VAL A 194 11.72 -13.73 3.04
CA VAL A 194 10.64 -13.92 2.06
C VAL A 194 10.47 -15.40 1.73
N ALA A 195 11.57 -16.14 1.53
CA ALA A 195 11.53 -17.56 1.18
C ALA A 195 10.95 -18.44 2.31
N ASP A 196 11.18 -18.06 3.58
CA ASP A 196 10.73 -18.80 4.76
C ASP A 196 9.31 -18.40 5.21
N ALA A 197 8.77 -17.29 4.71
CA ALA A 197 7.47 -16.76 5.12
C ALA A 197 6.29 -17.49 4.44
N PRO A 198 5.11 -17.55 5.08
CA PRO A 198 3.90 -18.13 4.48
C PRO A 198 3.29 -17.19 3.44
N LEU A 199 3.96 -17.04 2.30
CA LEU A 199 3.54 -16.18 1.19
C LEU A 199 3.91 -16.83 -0.17
N VAL A 200 3.35 -16.27 -1.24
CA VAL A 200 3.72 -16.59 -2.62
C VAL A 200 4.62 -15.46 -3.14
N ASP A 201 5.91 -15.74 -3.31
CA ASP A 201 6.86 -14.78 -3.88
C ASP A 201 6.57 -14.56 -5.36
N VAL A 202 6.14 -13.35 -5.72
CA VAL A 202 5.92 -12.88 -7.10
C VAL A 202 6.81 -11.67 -7.43
N GLY A 203 7.96 -11.55 -6.76
CA GLY A 203 8.93 -10.47 -6.97
C GLY A 203 9.58 -10.50 -8.35
N VAL A 204 10.19 -9.37 -8.73
CA VAL A 204 10.78 -9.17 -10.06
C VAL A 204 11.91 -10.15 -10.38
N ASP A 205 12.68 -10.58 -9.39
CA ASP A 205 13.77 -11.55 -9.60
C ASP A 205 13.24 -12.92 -10.05
N LYS A 206 12.02 -13.29 -9.64
CA LYS A 206 11.39 -14.57 -9.96
C LYS A 206 10.53 -14.51 -11.23
N TYR A 207 9.87 -13.39 -11.47
CA TYR A 207 8.97 -13.17 -12.60
C TYR A 207 9.28 -11.86 -13.34
N PRO A 208 10.48 -11.71 -13.93
CA PRO A 208 10.90 -10.45 -14.56
C PRO A 208 10.01 -10.03 -15.73
N ASP A 209 9.37 -10.96 -16.41
CA ASP A 209 8.44 -10.74 -17.52
C ASP A 209 7.10 -10.10 -17.09
N ARG A 210 6.79 -10.13 -15.81
CA ARG A 210 5.60 -9.48 -15.22
C ARG A 210 5.84 -8.03 -14.81
N TYR A 211 7.02 -7.50 -15.08
CA TYR A 211 7.41 -6.15 -14.73
C TYR A 211 7.95 -5.40 -15.94
N HIS A 212 7.78 -4.10 -15.93
CA HIS A 212 8.33 -3.23 -16.96
C HIS A 212 8.92 -1.95 -16.33
N ARG A 213 9.81 -1.29 -17.08
CA ARG A 213 10.36 0.00 -16.67
C ARG A 213 9.73 1.11 -17.49
N ASP A 214 9.23 2.13 -16.78
CA ASP A 214 8.77 3.37 -17.39
C ASP A 214 9.99 4.22 -17.78
N ASN A 215 10.20 4.43 -19.08
CA ASN A 215 11.30 5.23 -19.60
C ASN A 215 11.16 6.74 -19.32
N GLY A 216 9.98 7.20 -18.92
CA GLY A 216 9.73 8.58 -18.49
C GLY A 216 10.24 8.89 -17.08
N ARG A 217 10.67 7.87 -16.33
CA ARG A 217 11.14 8.00 -14.96
C ARG A 217 12.57 7.49 -14.80
N SER A 218 13.31 8.07 -13.86
CA SER A 218 14.68 7.63 -13.55
C SER A 218 14.67 6.37 -12.68
N SER A 219 15.62 5.45 -12.91
CA SER A 219 15.90 4.36 -11.97
C SER A 219 16.35 4.95 -10.62
N PRO A 220 15.95 4.37 -9.47
CA PRO A 220 15.17 3.13 -9.30
C PRO A 220 13.65 3.34 -9.19
N TYR A 221 13.13 4.51 -9.54
CA TYR A 221 11.73 4.93 -9.35
C TYR A 221 10.83 4.63 -10.57
N ASN A 222 11.22 3.68 -11.40
CA ASN A 222 10.62 3.44 -12.72
C ASN A 222 10.18 1.99 -12.96
N LEU A 223 10.14 1.13 -11.93
CA LEU A 223 9.68 -0.25 -12.06
C LEU A 223 8.20 -0.34 -11.76
N PHE A 224 7.43 -0.92 -12.68
CA PHE A 224 5.98 -1.08 -12.56
C PHE A 224 5.56 -2.51 -12.91
N SER A 225 4.35 -2.87 -12.49
CA SER A 225 3.65 -4.09 -12.86
C SER A 225 2.16 -3.81 -13.08
N GLU A 226 1.35 -4.84 -13.32
CA GLU A 226 -0.11 -4.78 -13.35
C GLU A 226 -0.65 -5.79 -12.33
N THR A 227 -1.62 -5.38 -11.49
CA THR A 227 -2.09 -6.24 -10.40
C THR A 227 -2.76 -7.51 -10.91
N GLU A 228 -3.47 -7.46 -12.03
CA GLU A 228 -4.13 -8.61 -12.64
C GLU A 228 -3.11 -9.69 -13.03
N GLN A 229 -2.08 -9.31 -13.80
CA GLN A 229 -1.05 -10.26 -14.25
C GLN A 229 -0.21 -10.87 -13.11
N LEU A 230 -0.13 -10.19 -11.95
CA LEU A 230 0.51 -10.75 -10.76
C LEU A 230 -0.44 -11.70 -10.03
N LEU A 231 -1.74 -11.39 -9.97
CA LEU A 231 -2.76 -12.27 -9.40
C LEU A 231 -2.94 -13.56 -10.20
N ASP A 232 -2.67 -13.56 -11.51
CA ASP A 232 -2.66 -14.77 -12.36
C ASP A 232 -1.58 -15.78 -11.96
N LEU A 233 -0.60 -15.37 -11.14
CA LEU A 233 0.43 -16.26 -10.60
C LEU A 233 -0.01 -16.98 -9.32
N ALA A 234 -1.26 -16.78 -8.88
CA ALA A 234 -1.77 -17.44 -7.69
C ALA A 234 -1.80 -18.97 -7.88
N PRO A 235 -1.25 -19.76 -6.95
CA PRO A 235 -1.35 -21.21 -7.00
C PRO A 235 -2.81 -21.68 -6.89
N ASP A 236 -3.10 -22.84 -7.48
CA ASP A 236 -4.37 -23.53 -7.27
C ASP A 236 -4.63 -23.77 -5.79
N GLY A 237 -5.87 -23.56 -5.35
CA GLY A 237 -6.25 -23.73 -3.95
C GLY A 237 -5.88 -22.51 -3.06
N SER A 238 -5.39 -21.40 -3.63
CA SER A 238 -5.25 -20.16 -2.89
C SER A 238 -6.55 -19.72 -2.24
N VAL A 239 -6.46 -19.11 -1.06
CA VAL A 239 -7.62 -18.69 -0.26
C VAL A 239 -7.63 -17.17 -0.06
N PRO A 240 -8.80 -16.56 0.20
CA PRO A 240 -8.88 -15.13 0.46
C PRO A 240 -8.17 -14.73 1.76
N PRO A 241 -7.81 -13.44 1.91
CA PRO A 241 -7.27 -12.93 3.15
C PRO A 241 -8.32 -12.99 4.27
N PRO A 242 -7.88 -13.05 5.54
CA PRO A 242 -8.79 -12.90 6.67
C PRO A 242 -9.28 -11.45 6.76
N PRO A 243 -10.40 -11.17 7.45
CA PRO A 243 -10.78 -9.81 7.79
C PRO A 243 -9.70 -9.16 8.65
N LEU A 244 -9.18 -8.00 8.22
CA LEU A 244 -8.20 -7.22 8.98
C LEU A 244 -8.87 -6.26 9.98
N PHE A 245 -10.12 -5.90 9.73
CA PHE A 245 -10.88 -4.94 10.53
C PHE A 245 -12.31 -5.40 10.70
N ALA A 246 -12.92 -5.01 11.82
CA ALA A 246 -14.37 -5.03 11.97
C ALA A 246 -14.98 -3.77 11.33
N PHE A 247 -16.14 -3.92 10.69
CA PHE A 247 -16.84 -2.80 10.06
C PHE A 247 -18.18 -2.52 10.69
N ARG A 248 -18.54 -1.23 10.76
CA ARG A 248 -19.88 -0.80 11.21
C ARG A 248 -20.94 -1.15 10.16
N SER A 249 -22.17 -1.34 10.63
CA SER A 249 -23.33 -1.37 9.74
C SER A 249 -23.47 -0.04 8.99
N PRO A 250 -23.95 -0.04 7.73
CA PRO A 250 -24.22 1.20 7.01
C PRO A 250 -25.12 2.15 7.80
N GLY A 251 -24.78 3.44 7.81
CA GLY A 251 -25.56 4.45 8.53
C GLY A 251 -25.28 4.55 10.03
N THR A 252 -24.51 3.62 10.62
CA THR A 252 -24.12 3.72 12.03
C THR A 252 -22.98 4.70 12.22
N ALA A 253 -23.13 5.64 13.15
CA ALA A 253 -22.06 6.59 13.50
C ALA A 253 -20.89 5.88 14.19
N PRO A 254 -19.65 6.40 14.06
CA PRO A 254 -18.52 5.96 14.88
C PRO A 254 -18.80 6.21 16.36
N SER A 255 -18.43 5.25 17.21
CA SER A 255 -18.60 5.37 18.67
C SER A 255 -17.60 4.49 19.40
N GLY A 256 -17.34 4.83 20.65
CA GLY A 256 -16.48 4.11 21.59
C GLY A 256 -16.08 5.01 22.74
N PRO A 257 -15.57 4.46 23.86
CA PRO A 257 -15.00 5.26 24.95
C PRO A 257 -13.91 6.20 24.45
N GLY A 258 -13.96 7.48 24.83
CA GLY A 258 -12.99 8.49 24.42
C GLY A 258 -13.10 8.94 22.96
N ALA A 259 -14.10 8.44 22.21
CA ALA A 259 -14.34 8.90 20.84
C ALA A 259 -14.76 10.38 20.83
N HIS A 260 -14.12 11.18 20.00
CA HIS A 260 -14.40 12.61 19.84
C HIS A 260 -14.27 13.04 18.38
N ALA A 261 -14.87 14.18 18.04
CA ALA A 261 -14.72 14.74 16.71
C ALA A 261 -13.25 15.11 16.48
N ALA A 262 -12.72 14.70 15.33
CA ALA A 262 -11.40 15.10 14.88
C ALA A 262 -11.45 15.22 13.36
N THR A 263 -11.03 16.36 12.85
CA THR A 263 -11.03 16.63 11.41
C THR A 263 -9.65 16.78 10.83
N HIS A 264 -8.63 16.78 11.68
CA HIS A 264 -7.23 16.89 11.33
C HIS A 264 -6.41 15.91 12.14
N ALA A 265 -5.47 15.20 11.48
CA ALA A 265 -4.46 14.41 12.14
C ALA A 265 -3.13 14.53 11.38
N ARG A 266 -2.03 14.54 12.12
CA ARG A 266 -0.68 14.67 11.60
C ARG A 266 0.21 13.63 12.25
N VAL A 267 0.98 12.91 11.46
CA VAL A 267 1.95 11.92 11.92
C VAL A 267 3.29 12.12 11.23
N TRP A 268 4.39 11.71 11.86
CA TRP A 268 5.72 11.86 11.29
C TRP A 268 6.64 10.72 11.72
N TRP A 269 7.66 10.46 10.91
CA TRP A 269 8.70 9.50 11.19
C TRP A 269 10.01 10.23 11.41
N GLN A 270 10.67 9.94 12.53
CA GLN A 270 11.88 10.58 13.06
C GLN A 270 11.65 11.99 13.65
N ALA A 271 12.49 12.34 14.62
CA ALA A 271 12.45 13.65 15.25
C ALA A 271 12.74 14.82 14.29
N SER A 272 13.43 14.55 13.17
CA SER A 272 13.69 15.53 12.10
C SER A 272 12.47 15.83 11.23
N LYS A 273 11.37 15.09 11.37
CA LYS A 273 10.16 15.21 10.53
C LYS A 273 10.45 15.12 9.04
N LEU A 274 11.41 14.26 8.64
CA LEU A 274 11.78 14.07 7.23
C LEU A 274 10.63 13.53 6.39
N THR A 275 9.77 12.71 7.00
CA THR A 275 8.51 12.29 6.39
C THR A 275 7.37 12.60 7.35
N GLU A 276 6.39 13.30 6.82
CA GLU A 276 5.19 13.74 7.52
C GLU A 276 3.98 13.45 6.66
N ALA A 277 2.93 12.90 7.26
CA ALA A 277 1.62 12.76 6.65
C ALA A 277 0.57 13.54 7.44
N ILE A 278 -0.25 14.28 6.73
CA ILE A 278 -1.40 15.02 7.25
C ILE A 278 -2.66 14.41 6.64
N TRP A 279 -3.68 14.25 7.47
CA TRP A 279 -4.96 13.68 7.14
C TRP A 279 -6.07 14.65 7.52
N ASP A 280 -6.78 15.19 6.52
CA ASP A 280 -7.89 16.10 6.71
C ASP A 280 -9.21 15.44 6.32
N TRP A 281 -10.19 15.43 7.22
CA TRP A 281 -11.50 14.84 6.96
C TRP A 281 -12.28 15.66 5.96
N ASP A 282 -12.68 15.04 4.86
CA ASP A 282 -13.61 15.63 3.88
C ASP A 282 -14.98 14.98 4.02
N VAL A 283 -15.95 15.77 4.50
CA VAL A 283 -17.33 15.33 4.71
C VAL A 283 -18.04 14.97 3.39
N THR A 284 -17.65 15.60 2.28
CA THR A 284 -18.24 15.35 0.96
C THR A 284 -17.70 14.06 0.36
N ALA A 285 -16.38 13.88 0.40
CA ALA A 285 -15.73 12.65 -0.04
C ALA A 285 -15.96 11.49 0.94
N LYS A 286 -16.35 11.76 2.17
CA LYS A 286 -16.45 10.80 3.28
C LYS A 286 -15.15 10.02 3.47
N GLY A 287 -14.02 10.73 3.39
CA GLY A 287 -12.68 10.17 3.44
C GLY A 287 -11.66 11.16 4.00
N TRP A 288 -10.50 10.66 4.35
CA TRP A 288 -9.38 11.41 4.89
C TRP A 288 -8.43 11.78 3.76
N ARG A 289 -8.34 13.06 3.42
CA ARG A 289 -7.46 13.57 2.37
C ARG A 289 -6.02 13.62 2.85
N ARG A 290 -5.12 12.97 2.10
CA ARG A 290 -3.71 12.90 2.45
C ARG A 290 -2.92 14.06 1.86
N THR A 291 -2.12 14.71 2.71
CA THR A 291 -1.03 15.62 2.34
C THR A 291 0.27 15.01 2.86
N GLN A 292 1.36 15.09 2.10
CA GLN A 292 2.66 14.59 2.51
C GLN A 292 3.75 15.64 2.34
N ASN A 293 4.48 15.94 3.43
CA ASN A 293 5.54 16.95 3.43
C ASN A 293 5.09 18.31 2.87
N GLY A 294 3.86 18.73 3.21
CA GLY A 294 3.27 19.98 2.73
C GLY A 294 2.67 19.96 1.32
N GLU A 295 2.77 18.84 0.59
CA GLU A 295 2.23 18.70 -0.76
C GLU A 295 1.01 17.77 -0.77
N THR A 296 -0.05 18.14 -1.52
CA THR A 296 -1.20 17.26 -1.74
C THR A 296 -0.74 15.92 -2.35
N HIS A 297 -0.99 14.81 -1.66
CA HIS A 297 -0.60 13.50 -2.16
C HIS A 297 -1.61 13.00 -3.20
N VAL A 298 -1.25 13.06 -4.46
CA VAL A 298 -2.07 12.63 -5.59
C VAL A 298 -1.51 11.38 -6.26
N ASP A 299 -2.39 10.56 -6.87
CA ASP A 299 -1.99 9.52 -7.80
C ASP A 299 -1.61 10.11 -9.19
N ALA A 300 -1.12 9.29 -10.09
CA ALA A 300 -0.75 9.74 -11.44
C ALA A 300 -1.93 10.22 -12.30
N ALA A 301 -3.18 9.97 -11.88
CA ALA A 301 -4.38 10.52 -12.50
C ALA A 301 -4.79 11.87 -11.87
N GLY A 302 -3.98 12.43 -10.96
CA GLY A 302 -4.25 13.69 -10.26
C GLY A 302 -5.30 13.58 -9.15
N ARG A 303 -5.72 12.37 -8.76
CA ARG A 303 -6.70 12.17 -7.69
C ARG A 303 -5.98 12.09 -6.35
N GLN A 304 -6.43 12.91 -5.40
CA GLN A 304 -5.86 12.88 -4.05
C GLN A 304 -6.12 11.53 -3.37
N VAL A 305 -5.13 11.00 -2.67
CA VAL A 305 -5.27 9.81 -1.82
C VAL A 305 -6.26 10.13 -0.71
N THR A 306 -7.37 9.36 -0.67
CA THR A 306 -8.51 9.67 0.20
C THR A 306 -9.18 8.37 0.70
N PRO A 307 -8.56 7.61 1.62
CA PRO A 307 -9.19 6.44 2.23
C PRO A 307 -10.36 6.85 3.15
N ALA A 308 -11.29 5.92 3.37
CA ALA A 308 -12.42 6.10 4.30
C ALA A 308 -11.98 6.12 5.78
N ASN A 309 -10.90 5.41 6.08
CA ASN A 309 -10.37 5.27 7.43
C ASN A 309 -8.84 5.44 7.43
N VAL A 310 -8.31 5.98 8.54
CA VAL A 310 -6.88 5.97 8.85
C VAL A 310 -6.71 5.36 10.23
N VAL A 311 -5.82 4.37 10.34
CA VAL A 311 -5.38 3.81 11.61
C VAL A 311 -3.96 4.31 11.87
N VAL A 312 -3.75 5.00 12.96
CA VAL A 312 -2.41 5.37 13.44
C VAL A 312 -2.04 4.35 14.50
N GLN A 313 -1.16 3.42 14.15
CA GLN A 313 -0.66 2.38 15.04
C GLN A 313 0.71 2.80 15.55
N PHE A 314 0.82 3.11 16.83
CA PHE A 314 2.09 3.49 17.44
C PHE A 314 2.93 2.24 17.69
N VAL A 315 4.11 2.17 17.06
CA VAL A 315 5.04 1.03 17.12
C VAL A 315 6.47 1.50 17.33
N SER A 316 7.22 0.78 18.14
CA SER A 316 8.66 1.02 18.25
C SER A 316 9.37 0.63 16.96
N TYR A 317 10.53 1.23 16.74
CA TYR A 317 11.44 0.85 15.67
C TYR A 317 12.79 0.49 16.27
N HIS A 318 13.38 -0.59 15.81
CA HIS A 318 14.75 -0.95 16.16
C HIS A 318 15.63 -1.07 14.92
N ASP A 319 16.93 -0.94 15.12
CA ASP A 319 17.93 -1.16 14.09
C ASP A 319 18.13 -2.66 13.89
N THR A 320 17.97 -3.15 12.67
CA THR A 320 18.20 -4.57 12.34
C THR A 320 19.67 -4.97 12.36
N GLY A 321 20.60 -4.03 12.49
CA GLY A 321 22.04 -4.25 12.31
C GLY A 321 22.44 -4.46 10.84
N LEU A 322 21.48 -4.33 9.91
CA LEU A 322 21.71 -4.45 8.47
C LEU A 322 21.78 -3.07 7.83
N VAL A 323 22.49 -3.00 6.72
CA VAL A 323 22.56 -1.79 5.90
C VAL A 323 21.98 -2.04 4.52
N ASP A 324 21.44 -0.99 3.92
CA ASP A 324 21.01 -1.02 2.51
C ASP A 324 22.24 -0.89 1.57
N SER A 325 21.98 -0.82 0.27
CA SER A 325 23.02 -0.69 -0.76
C SER A 325 23.80 0.63 -0.69
N SER A 326 23.31 1.62 0.06
CA SER A 326 23.98 2.91 0.32
C SER A 326 24.76 2.93 1.63
N GLY A 327 24.71 1.85 2.43
CA GLY A 327 25.32 1.75 3.75
C GLY A 327 24.49 2.36 4.87
N THR A 328 23.22 2.71 4.60
CA THR A 328 22.31 3.26 5.61
C THR A 328 21.66 2.13 6.41
N SER A 329 21.60 2.27 7.75
CA SER A 329 20.94 1.32 8.64
C SER A 329 19.47 1.13 8.26
N VAL A 330 19.02 -0.13 8.29
CA VAL A 330 17.65 -0.53 7.96
C VAL A 330 16.85 -0.69 9.24
N PRO A 331 15.88 0.19 9.52
CA PRO A 331 14.99 0.04 10.66
C PRO A 331 13.93 -1.04 10.40
N GLU A 332 13.41 -1.62 11.49
CA GLU A 332 12.27 -2.53 11.49
C GLU A 332 11.24 -2.08 12.52
N ALA A 333 9.96 -2.07 12.14
CA ALA A 333 8.86 -1.79 13.03
C ALA A 333 8.48 -3.01 13.88
N ASP A 334 8.27 -2.81 15.18
CA ASP A 334 7.82 -3.84 16.12
C ASP A 334 6.30 -4.00 16.04
N VAL A 335 5.82 -4.65 14.98
CA VAL A 335 4.39 -4.85 14.73
C VAL A 335 3.83 -6.13 15.36
N VAL A 336 4.63 -6.92 16.09
CA VAL A 336 4.19 -8.04 16.92
C VAL A 336 4.32 -7.60 18.38
N GLY A 337 3.23 -7.74 19.15
CA GLY A 337 3.13 -7.22 20.50
C GLY A 337 1.82 -6.44 20.67
N GLU A 338 1.88 -5.34 21.41
CA GLU A 338 0.73 -4.50 21.71
C GLU A 338 1.13 -3.03 21.93
N GLY A 339 0.18 -2.12 21.86
CA GLY A 339 0.41 -0.69 22.07
C GLY A 339 -0.81 0.16 21.80
N ASP A 340 -0.63 1.47 21.83
CA ASP A 340 -1.70 2.42 21.59
C ASP A 340 -1.92 2.62 20.08
N ALA A 341 -3.16 2.95 19.72
CA ALA A 341 -3.53 3.32 18.37
C ALA A 341 -4.68 4.35 18.34
N TRP A 342 -4.82 5.02 17.22
CA TRP A 342 -5.99 5.84 16.91
C TRP A 342 -6.69 5.28 15.67
N VAL A 343 -8.01 5.22 15.71
CA VAL A 343 -8.82 4.94 14.52
C VAL A 343 -9.54 6.23 14.12
N LEU A 344 -9.16 6.78 12.97
CA LEU A 344 -9.78 7.95 12.34
C LEU A 344 -10.84 7.45 11.35
N THR A 345 -12.10 7.70 11.60
CA THR A 345 -13.21 7.17 10.80
C THR A 345 -14.44 8.06 10.89
N GLY A 346 -15.00 8.48 9.76
CA GLY A 346 -16.23 9.29 9.71
C GLY A 346 -16.11 10.66 10.41
N GLY A 347 -14.94 11.28 10.41
CA GLY A 347 -14.68 12.57 11.08
C GLY A 347 -14.54 12.46 12.60
N MET A 348 -14.26 11.27 13.11
CA MET A 348 -14.05 10.99 14.53
C MET A 348 -12.70 10.32 14.73
N LEU A 349 -12.08 10.59 15.88
CA LEU A 349 -10.96 9.82 16.41
C LEU A 349 -11.48 8.92 17.54
N ILE A 350 -11.13 7.63 17.47
CA ILE A 350 -11.39 6.64 18.52
C ILE A 350 -10.03 6.18 19.04
N PRO A 351 -9.62 6.59 20.27
CA PRO A 351 -8.41 6.03 20.89
C PRO A 351 -8.64 4.54 21.19
N CYS A 352 -7.64 3.73 20.92
CA CYS A 352 -7.74 2.28 21.09
C CYS A 352 -6.38 1.67 21.40
N HIS A 353 -6.39 0.37 21.67
CA HIS A 353 -5.23 -0.46 21.88
C HIS A 353 -5.11 -1.46 20.75
N TRP A 354 -3.91 -1.62 20.18
CA TRP A 354 -3.65 -2.66 19.20
C TRP A 354 -2.93 -3.84 19.84
N SER A 355 -3.22 -5.06 19.37
CA SER A 355 -2.51 -6.27 19.76
C SER A 355 -2.34 -7.21 18.58
N LYS A 356 -1.14 -7.79 18.45
CA LYS A 356 -0.79 -8.79 17.43
C LYS A 356 0.11 -9.85 18.09
N PRO A 357 -0.42 -11.01 18.48
CA PRO A 357 0.31 -12.01 19.26
C PRO A 357 1.47 -12.67 18.50
N SER A 358 1.38 -12.78 17.17
CA SER A 358 2.38 -13.42 16.33
C SER A 358 2.41 -12.86 14.90
N ASN A 359 3.41 -13.23 14.09
CA ASN A 359 3.48 -12.85 12.68
C ASN A 359 2.28 -13.32 11.87
N THR A 360 1.69 -14.47 12.21
CA THR A 360 0.61 -15.10 11.43
C THR A 360 -0.80 -14.73 11.87
N GLU A 361 -0.92 -13.95 12.95
CA GLU A 361 -2.22 -13.43 13.41
C GLU A 361 -2.43 -11.99 12.97
N VAL A 362 -3.68 -11.62 12.69
CA VAL A 362 -4.04 -10.25 12.34
C VAL A 362 -3.99 -9.34 13.56
N THR A 363 -3.65 -8.07 13.35
CA THR A 363 -3.72 -7.06 14.40
C THR A 363 -5.17 -6.80 14.79
N ARG A 364 -5.46 -6.78 16.09
CA ARG A 364 -6.76 -6.42 16.66
C ARG A 364 -6.68 -5.02 17.25
N TYR A 365 -7.78 -4.28 17.12
CA TYR A 365 -7.92 -2.94 17.68
C TYR A 365 -9.11 -2.94 18.64
N THR A 366 -8.85 -2.70 19.93
CA THR A 366 -9.88 -2.72 20.99
C THR A 366 -9.95 -1.38 21.70
N ASP A 367 -11.15 -0.98 22.12
CA ASP A 367 -11.34 0.22 22.94
C ASP A 367 -10.99 -0.05 24.42
N ALA A 368 -11.13 0.95 25.26
CA ALA A 368 -10.80 0.87 26.70
C ALA A 368 -11.67 -0.16 27.47
N THR A 369 -12.74 -0.67 26.90
CA THR A 369 -13.58 -1.75 27.49
C THR A 369 -13.19 -3.13 26.98
N GLY A 370 -12.23 -3.21 26.05
CA GLY A 370 -11.84 -4.45 25.37
C GLY A 370 -12.77 -4.82 24.19
N ALA A 371 -13.72 -3.96 23.83
CA ALA A 371 -14.59 -4.18 22.66
C ALA A 371 -13.84 -3.81 21.38
N GLU A 372 -14.07 -4.59 20.31
CA GLU A 372 -13.43 -4.37 19.01
C GLU A 372 -13.90 -3.06 18.36
N VAL A 373 -12.95 -2.20 18.00
CA VAL A 373 -13.23 -0.93 17.32
C VAL A 373 -13.66 -1.20 15.87
N ARG A 374 -14.80 -0.61 15.48
CA ARG A 374 -15.40 -0.82 14.16
C ARG A 374 -15.17 0.36 13.23
N LEU A 375 -14.52 0.12 12.11
CA LEU A 375 -14.26 1.10 11.07
C LEU A 375 -15.51 1.36 10.20
N GLY A 376 -15.53 2.46 9.48
CA GLY A 376 -16.46 2.65 8.35
C GLY A 376 -16.11 1.68 7.23
N ARG A 377 -17.11 1.23 6.46
CA ARG A 377 -16.83 0.43 5.26
C ARG A 377 -16.10 1.30 4.24
N GLY A 378 -15.02 0.78 3.67
CA GLY A 378 -14.18 1.46 2.70
C GLY A 378 -12.71 1.15 2.89
N LYS A 379 -11.88 1.77 2.06
CA LYS A 379 -10.42 1.61 2.06
C LYS A 379 -9.82 2.16 3.36
N THR A 380 -8.74 1.54 3.81
CA THR A 380 -8.08 1.89 5.07
C THR A 380 -6.59 2.13 4.85
N TRP A 381 -6.06 3.19 5.45
CA TRP A 381 -4.64 3.45 5.54
C TRP A 381 -4.15 3.17 6.96
N VAL A 382 -3.04 2.45 7.12
CA VAL A 382 -2.43 2.13 8.41
C VAL A 382 -1.06 2.77 8.46
N GLU A 383 -0.89 3.72 9.37
CA GLU A 383 0.35 4.41 9.65
C GLU A 383 1.09 3.69 10.79
N LEU A 384 2.24 3.08 10.51
CA LEU A 384 3.12 2.50 11.52
C LEU A 384 4.06 3.59 12.03
N VAL A 385 3.69 4.26 13.10
CA VAL A 385 4.30 5.51 13.58
C VAL A 385 5.06 5.28 14.88
N PRO A 386 6.27 5.82 15.05
CA PRO A 386 6.94 5.78 16.34
C PRO A 386 6.10 6.44 17.45
N PRO A 387 6.21 5.99 18.71
CA PRO A 387 5.47 6.58 19.82
C PRO A 387 5.69 8.09 19.96
N ASN A 388 4.65 8.82 20.30
CA ASN A 388 4.65 10.29 20.46
C ASN A 388 4.94 11.09 19.15
N GLN A 389 4.81 10.46 17.99
CA GLN A 389 4.98 11.14 16.71
C GLN A 389 3.64 11.26 15.97
N GLY A 390 2.61 11.72 16.68
CA GLY A 390 1.29 12.02 16.15
C GLY A 390 0.57 13.09 16.96
N GLU A 391 -0.28 13.87 16.28
CA GLU A 391 -1.20 14.84 16.88
C GLU A 391 -2.51 14.82 16.09
N ALA A 392 -3.63 15.11 16.74
CA ALA A 392 -4.96 15.17 16.11
C ALA A 392 -5.85 16.22 16.80
N SER A 393 -6.78 16.84 16.00
CA SER A 393 -7.71 17.88 16.48
C SER A 393 -9.02 17.90 15.68
#